data_3f78a57523536db4b367a2e576c43881
#
_entry.id   3f78a57523536db4b367a2e576c43881
#
_cell.length_a   1.000
_cell.length_b   1.000
_cell.length_c   1.000
_cell.angle_alpha   90.00
_cell.angle_beta   90.00
_cell.angle_gamma   90.00
#
_symmetry.space_group_name_H-M   'P 1'
#
loop_
_entity.id
_entity.type
_entity.pdbx_description
1 polymer ?
#
loop_
_entity_poly.entity_id
_entity_poly.type
_entity_poly.pdbx_seq_one_letter_code
_entity_poly.pdbx_strand_id
1 'polypeptide(L)'
;MAATRRRRRDRSARSRSRASDVVQKLERRIPYYDLLEEDGLDLIQEHADRILAEVGIEVWGDEVTIELFRDAGATVDGPRLRFDPGLVTDIVTRSAPSEFVQHSRDPERSVTIGGKHTVFAPGYGMPFVRDLDRGRRYGTMADLEDLVKINHTLEWTQHSSLVICEPTDVAVNKRHLDMLALHFQHSSKPLLGAITAPERALDSIEMARIVFGADRLDDHCVIMANINVNSPLVYDGAVTEVIRHYAAAGQGMVICPFILGGAMGPVTPAGAVAQAHAEAMVGMALTQLVRPGAPAIYGNFLTTMSLRSGAPTFGTPEAGLAYFAVGQLARRLGVPVRCGGSFTSSKLPDAQAAQESAASLYTAMMAGANFVLHAAGWLEGGLVMDYEKLVLDNDRLGMTHHLLRGMALDDNAFAMGGFHEVGPGSHFLGSAHTLANYETAYYEATFGDSASWEQWSEEGELDARQRANADWKARLANHESPPLPADVDEALTEFVERRKASMDDAWY
;
A
#
# COMPACT_ATOMS: atom_id res chain seq x y z
N MET A 1 -18.48 40.97 6.93
CA MET A 1 -18.03 39.70 7.53
C MET A 1 -18.79 38.46 7.00
N ALA A 2 -20.14 38.40 6.96
CA ALA A 2 -20.89 37.23 6.46
C ALA A 2 -20.66 36.93 4.95
N ALA A 3 -20.51 37.93 4.09
CA ALA A 3 -20.28 37.75 2.67
C ALA A 3 -18.87 37.20 2.34
N THR A 4 -17.86 37.52 3.15
CA THR A 4 -16.49 37.00 3.01
C THR A 4 -16.41 35.53 3.45
N ARG A 5 -17.11 35.16 4.54
CA ARG A 5 -17.25 33.75 5.01
C ARG A 5 -17.92 32.85 3.96
N ARG A 6 -18.97 33.34 3.30
CA ARG A 6 -19.69 32.59 2.26
C ARG A 6 -18.83 32.38 1.02
N ARG A 7 -18.04 33.39 0.58
CA ARG A 7 -17.12 33.28 -0.55
C ARG A 7 -15.94 32.32 -0.28
N ARG A 8 -15.41 32.25 0.95
CA ARG A 8 -14.31 31.35 1.32
C ARG A 8 -14.78 29.89 1.45
N ARG A 9 -15.97 29.66 2.06
CA ARG A 9 -16.64 28.33 2.08
C ARG A 9 -16.96 27.85 0.66
N ASP A 10 -17.47 28.72 -0.21
CA ASP A 10 -17.76 28.37 -1.61
C ASP A 10 -16.47 28.10 -2.42
N ARG A 11 -15.35 28.77 -2.12
CA ARG A 11 -14.05 28.54 -2.77
C ARG A 11 -13.41 27.22 -2.31
N SER A 12 -13.41 26.93 -1.01
CA SER A 12 -12.91 25.65 -0.49
C SER A 12 -13.77 24.47 -0.97
N ALA A 13 -15.08 24.62 -1.03
CA ALA A 13 -15.98 23.61 -1.57
C ALA A 13 -15.78 23.42 -3.09
N ARG A 14 -15.57 24.49 -3.85
CA ARG A 14 -15.30 24.42 -5.29
C ARG A 14 -13.90 23.88 -5.62
N SER A 15 -12.88 24.18 -4.80
CA SER A 15 -11.56 23.60 -4.92
C SER A 15 -11.62 22.09 -4.61
N ARG A 16 -12.34 21.70 -3.55
CA ARG A 16 -12.54 20.29 -3.17
C ARG A 16 -13.32 19.49 -4.21
N SER A 17 -14.37 20.06 -4.84
CA SER A 17 -15.17 19.37 -5.85
C SER A 17 -14.44 19.14 -7.19
N ARG A 18 -13.42 19.94 -7.51
CA ARG A 18 -12.58 19.76 -8.71
C ARG A 18 -11.38 18.83 -8.49
N ALA A 19 -10.89 18.68 -7.25
CA ALA A 19 -9.76 17.80 -6.92
C ALA A 19 -10.19 16.33 -6.76
N SER A 20 -11.48 16.07 -6.47
CA SER A 20 -11.96 14.71 -6.11
C SER A 20 -12.02 13.72 -7.27
N ASP A 21 -12.02 14.18 -8.51
CA ASP A 21 -12.19 13.30 -9.68
C ASP A 21 -10.85 12.79 -10.26
N VAL A 22 -9.71 13.37 -9.87
CA VAL A 22 -8.40 13.01 -10.42
C VAL A 22 -7.49 12.49 -9.34
N VAL A 23 -7.24 11.19 -9.36
CA VAL A 23 -6.21 10.57 -8.50
C VAL A 23 -4.83 11.02 -8.96
N GLN A 24 -4.05 11.58 -8.03
CA GLN A 24 -2.73 12.12 -8.33
C GLN A 24 -1.70 10.99 -8.44
N LYS A 25 -1.06 10.87 -9.61
CA LYS A 25 0.01 9.90 -9.86
C LYS A 25 1.34 10.48 -9.38
N LEU A 26 2.10 9.70 -8.64
CA LEU A 26 3.40 10.11 -8.09
C LEU A 26 4.55 9.56 -8.91
N GLU A 27 5.30 10.49 -9.51
CA GLU A 27 6.61 10.24 -10.08
C GLU A 27 7.67 10.97 -9.25
N ARG A 28 8.61 10.23 -8.71
CA ARG A 28 9.69 10.72 -7.86
C ARG A 28 10.72 11.52 -8.67
N ARG A 29 11.11 12.71 -8.17
CA ARG A 29 12.15 13.56 -8.76
C ARG A 29 13.31 13.90 -7.81
N ILE A 30 13.26 13.37 -6.59
CA ILE A 30 14.37 13.51 -5.62
C ILE A 30 15.18 12.21 -5.56
N PRO A 31 16.47 12.26 -5.16
CA PRO A 31 17.30 11.07 -5.01
C PRO A 31 16.77 10.09 -3.97
N TYR A 32 17.23 8.85 -4.05
CA TYR A 32 17.08 7.86 -2.99
C TYR A 32 18.10 8.11 -1.89
N TYR A 33 17.80 7.63 -0.69
CA TYR A 33 18.78 7.56 0.38
C TYR A 33 19.34 6.14 0.44
N ASP A 34 20.63 6.01 0.22
CA ASP A 34 21.36 4.76 0.29
C ASP A 34 22.05 4.66 1.65
N LEU A 35 21.70 3.62 2.44
CA LEU A 35 22.21 3.38 3.78
C LEU A 35 23.54 2.61 3.75
N LEU A 36 23.65 1.65 2.82
CA LEU A 36 24.75 0.70 2.74
C LEU A 36 25.59 0.99 1.50
N GLU A 37 26.89 0.80 1.63
CA GLU A 37 27.78 0.69 0.49
C GLU A 37 27.63 -0.70 -0.17
N GLU A 38 28.21 -0.89 -1.38
CA GLU A 38 28.07 -2.14 -2.13
C GLU A 38 28.53 -3.38 -1.36
N ASP A 39 29.63 -3.30 -0.60
CA ASP A 39 30.11 -4.40 0.23
C ASP A 39 29.12 -4.81 1.33
N GLY A 40 28.37 -3.84 1.88
CA GLY A 40 27.29 -4.10 2.83
C GLY A 40 26.11 -4.84 2.19
N LEU A 41 25.77 -4.51 0.96
CA LEU A 41 24.74 -5.21 0.18
C LEU A 41 25.19 -6.61 -0.19
N ASP A 42 26.49 -6.79 -0.56
CA ASP A 42 27.08 -8.09 -0.85
C ASP A 42 27.03 -9.01 0.36
N LEU A 43 27.35 -8.50 1.56
CA LEU A 43 27.25 -9.26 2.81
C LEU A 43 25.82 -9.73 3.11
N ILE A 44 24.81 -8.89 2.88
CA ILE A 44 23.42 -9.31 3.09
C ILE A 44 23.02 -10.40 2.08
N GLN A 45 23.38 -10.24 0.81
CA GLN A 45 23.13 -11.23 -0.23
C GLN A 45 23.84 -12.55 0.09
N GLU A 46 25.13 -12.52 0.44
CA GLU A 46 25.89 -13.71 0.82
C GLU A 46 25.23 -14.45 1.98
N HIS A 47 24.78 -13.73 3.02
CA HIS A 47 24.14 -14.36 4.16
C HIS A 47 22.76 -14.92 3.81
N ALA A 48 21.99 -14.27 2.93
CA ALA A 48 20.74 -14.81 2.41
C ALA A 48 20.97 -16.11 1.62
N ASP A 49 21.96 -16.11 0.73
CA ASP A 49 22.35 -17.29 -0.04
C ASP A 49 22.82 -18.43 0.88
N ARG A 50 23.58 -18.12 1.93
CA ARG A 50 23.98 -19.12 2.93
C ARG A 50 22.80 -19.67 3.72
N ILE A 51 21.82 -18.84 4.11
CA ILE A 51 20.58 -19.31 4.73
C ILE A 51 19.89 -20.33 3.82
N LEU A 52 19.78 -20.04 2.54
CA LEU A 52 19.13 -20.92 1.57
C LEU A 52 19.94 -22.18 1.26
N ALA A 53 21.27 -22.12 1.27
CA ALA A 53 22.14 -23.26 0.99
C ALA A 53 22.34 -24.17 2.22
N GLU A 54 22.59 -23.59 3.40
CA GLU A 54 22.96 -24.34 4.61
C GLU A 54 21.73 -24.80 5.41
N VAL A 55 20.71 -23.92 5.54
CA VAL A 55 19.47 -24.19 6.29
C VAL A 55 18.36 -24.65 5.34
N GLY A 56 18.14 -23.92 4.26
CA GLY A 56 17.07 -24.13 3.31
C GLY A 56 15.76 -23.48 3.72
N ILE A 57 14.74 -23.68 2.91
CA ILE A 57 13.36 -23.27 3.15
C ILE A 57 12.44 -24.47 2.99
N GLU A 58 11.36 -24.58 3.75
CA GLU A 58 10.41 -25.67 3.63
C GLU A 58 9.15 -25.25 2.86
N VAL A 59 8.69 -26.14 1.96
CA VAL A 59 7.41 -26.04 1.27
C VAL A 59 6.53 -27.15 1.78
N TRP A 60 5.46 -26.80 2.50
CA TRP A 60 4.58 -27.78 3.12
C TRP A 60 3.36 -28.07 2.24
N GLY A 61 3.17 -29.35 1.89
CA GLY A 61 1.93 -29.81 1.26
C GLY A 61 1.71 -29.37 -0.19
N ASP A 62 2.76 -28.94 -0.90
CA ASP A 62 2.67 -28.61 -2.33
C ASP A 62 3.82 -29.23 -3.14
N GLU A 63 3.59 -30.47 -3.58
CA GLU A 63 4.54 -31.22 -4.39
C GLU A 63 4.80 -30.57 -5.76
N VAL A 64 3.83 -29.86 -6.33
CA VAL A 64 4.00 -29.16 -7.62
C VAL A 64 5.05 -28.07 -7.50
N THR A 65 5.02 -27.30 -6.42
CA THR A 65 6.03 -26.26 -6.14
C THR A 65 7.41 -26.88 -5.88
N ILE A 66 7.47 -27.99 -5.13
CA ILE A 66 8.72 -28.72 -4.88
C ILE A 66 9.35 -29.21 -6.20
N GLU A 67 8.55 -29.78 -7.11
CA GLU A 67 9.03 -30.21 -8.42
C GLU A 67 9.52 -29.04 -9.28
N LEU A 68 8.80 -27.92 -9.31
CA LEU A 68 9.24 -26.73 -10.06
C LEU A 68 10.63 -26.25 -9.60
N PHE A 69 10.90 -26.26 -8.31
CA PHE A 69 12.23 -25.89 -7.78
C PHE A 69 13.28 -26.99 -8.02
N ARG A 70 12.91 -28.27 -7.95
CA ARG A 70 13.81 -29.39 -8.31
C ARG A 70 14.27 -29.26 -9.76
N ASP A 71 13.35 -29.04 -10.68
CA ASP A 71 13.65 -28.87 -12.09
C ASP A 71 14.52 -27.62 -12.37
N ALA A 72 14.38 -26.59 -11.53
CA ALA A 72 15.22 -25.39 -11.57
C ALA A 72 16.60 -25.56 -10.94
N GLY A 73 16.90 -26.71 -10.31
CA GLY A 73 18.21 -27.03 -9.76
C GLY A 73 18.32 -26.98 -8.22
N ALA A 74 17.21 -26.85 -7.51
CA ALA A 74 17.22 -26.94 -6.05
C ALA A 74 17.49 -28.39 -5.57
N THR A 75 18.24 -28.53 -4.48
CA THR A 75 18.39 -29.78 -3.77
C THR A 75 17.18 -29.99 -2.85
N VAL A 76 16.48 -31.11 -3.03
CA VAL A 76 15.23 -31.44 -2.33
C VAL A 76 15.45 -32.57 -1.33
N ASP A 77 15.02 -32.32 -0.07
CA ASP A 77 15.05 -33.28 1.01
C ASP A 77 13.69 -33.26 1.75
N GLY A 78 12.77 -34.11 1.30
CA GLY A 78 11.37 -34.02 1.72
C GLY A 78 10.75 -32.67 1.37
N PRO A 79 10.17 -31.94 2.34
CA PRO A 79 9.62 -30.60 2.08
C PRO A 79 10.70 -29.52 2.01
N ARG A 80 11.96 -29.83 2.35
CA ARG A 80 13.04 -28.84 2.46
C ARG A 80 13.78 -28.68 1.14
N LEU A 81 13.85 -27.44 0.70
CA LEU A 81 14.58 -27.01 -0.50
C LEU A 81 15.86 -26.28 -0.08
N ARG A 82 16.97 -26.61 -0.69
CA ARG A 82 18.23 -25.87 -0.60
C ARG A 82 18.64 -25.41 -1.98
N PHE A 83 19.26 -24.25 -2.04
CA PHE A 83 19.61 -23.59 -3.29
C PHE A 83 21.09 -23.27 -3.30
N ASP A 84 21.74 -23.53 -4.39
CA ASP A 84 23.10 -23.03 -4.62
C ASP A 84 23.12 -21.49 -4.58
N PRO A 85 24.18 -20.86 -4.08
CA PRO A 85 24.28 -19.40 -4.05
C PRO A 85 24.00 -18.77 -5.40
N GLY A 86 23.15 -17.75 -5.42
CA GLY A 86 22.74 -17.03 -6.63
C GLY A 86 21.61 -17.66 -7.43
N LEU A 87 21.24 -18.93 -7.24
CA LEU A 87 20.23 -19.60 -8.08
C LEU A 87 18.86 -18.86 -8.08
N VAL A 88 18.31 -18.53 -6.92
CA VAL A 88 17.02 -17.84 -6.85
C VAL A 88 17.12 -16.41 -7.38
N THR A 89 18.23 -15.73 -7.13
CA THR A 89 18.52 -14.40 -7.65
C THR A 89 18.57 -14.39 -9.17
N ASP A 90 19.23 -15.38 -9.79
CA ASP A 90 19.31 -15.53 -11.25
C ASP A 90 17.94 -15.79 -11.87
N ILE A 91 17.08 -16.61 -11.23
CA ILE A 91 15.73 -16.85 -11.71
C ILE A 91 14.92 -15.54 -11.72
N VAL A 92 14.99 -14.76 -10.64
CA VAL A 92 14.25 -13.49 -10.52
C VAL A 92 14.77 -12.46 -11.52
N THR A 93 16.07 -12.20 -11.57
CA THR A 93 16.64 -11.12 -12.37
C THR A 93 16.56 -11.39 -13.88
N ARG A 94 16.40 -12.65 -14.28
CA ARG A 94 16.28 -13.04 -15.68
C ARG A 94 14.98 -12.56 -16.33
N SER A 95 13.88 -12.49 -15.58
CA SER A 95 12.56 -12.28 -16.19
C SER A 95 11.60 -11.40 -15.40
N ALA A 96 11.81 -11.13 -14.11
CA ALA A 96 10.93 -10.26 -13.33
C ALA A 96 10.97 -8.82 -13.89
N PRO A 97 9.80 -8.20 -14.17
CA PRO A 97 9.76 -6.85 -14.72
C PRO A 97 10.19 -5.80 -13.69
N SER A 98 10.96 -4.79 -14.14
CA SER A 98 11.36 -3.66 -13.29
C SER A 98 10.24 -2.67 -13.00
N GLU A 99 9.21 -2.67 -13.86
CA GLU A 99 7.96 -1.92 -13.70
C GLU A 99 6.84 -2.57 -14.48
N PHE A 100 5.62 -2.36 -14.05
CA PHE A 100 4.42 -2.82 -14.74
C PHE A 100 3.24 -1.90 -14.45
N VAL A 101 2.18 -2.00 -15.27
CA VAL A 101 0.93 -1.28 -15.06
C VAL A 101 -0.09 -2.21 -14.45
N GLN A 102 -0.68 -1.83 -13.30
CA GLN A 102 -1.92 -2.41 -12.85
C GLN A 102 -3.08 -1.59 -13.42
N HIS A 103 -3.85 -2.23 -14.30
CA HIS A 103 -4.96 -1.58 -14.99
C HIS A 103 -6.21 -1.51 -14.10
N SER A 104 -6.85 -0.37 -14.13
CA SER A 104 -8.11 -0.11 -13.45
C SER A 104 -9.29 -0.20 -14.44
N ARG A 105 -10.54 -0.32 -13.92
CA ARG A 105 -11.77 -0.20 -14.71
C ARG A 105 -11.84 1.16 -15.41
N ASP A 106 -11.45 2.21 -14.71
CA ASP A 106 -11.22 3.54 -15.27
C ASP A 106 -9.75 3.65 -15.69
N PRO A 107 -9.43 3.75 -16.98
CA PRO A 107 -8.06 3.82 -17.46
C PRO A 107 -7.23 4.95 -16.83
N GLU A 108 -7.86 6.09 -16.50
CA GLU A 108 -7.19 7.24 -15.87
C GLU A 108 -6.70 6.93 -14.45
N ARG A 109 -7.29 5.92 -13.79
CA ARG A 109 -6.92 5.45 -12.47
C ARG A 109 -5.95 4.28 -12.48
N SER A 110 -5.54 3.78 -13.65
CA SER A 110 -4.50 2.76 -13.77
C SER A 110 -3.18 3.30 -13.20
N VAL A 111 -2.41 2.44 -12.55
CA VAL A 111 -1.17 2.82 -11.85
C VAL A 111 0.03 2.09 -12.40
N THR A 112 1.17 2.79 -12.48
CA THR A 112 2.48 2.18 -12.76
C THR A 112 3.17 1.87 -11.44
N ILE A 113 3.68 0.66 -11.28
CA ILE A 113 4.40 0.19 -10.09
C ILE A 113 5.80 -0.20 -10.51
N GLY A 114 6.80 0.44 -9.94
CA GLY A 114 8.22 0.26 -10.30
C GLY A 114 8.88 1.55 -10.75
N GLY A 115 10.16 1.49 -11.12
CA GLY A 115 10.94 2.63 -11.56
C GLY A 115 10.87 3.81 -10.58
N LYS A 116 10.45 4.97 -11.06
CA LYS A 116 10.26 6.20 -10.25
C LYS A 116 8.84 6.37 -9.71
N HIS A 117 7.94 5.44 -9.99
CA HIS A 117 6.54 5.54 -9.60
C HIS A 117 6.31 4.99 -8.20
N THR A 118 5.40 5.63 -7.47
CA THR A 118 4.94 5.18 -6.15
C THR A 118 3.42 5.18 -6.09
N VAL A 119 2.86 4.11 -5.55
CA VAL A 119 1.42 3.89 -5.36
C VAL A 119 1.12 3.76 -3.87
N PHE A 120 0.18 4.54 -3.37
CA PHE A 120 -0.31 4.47 -1.99
C PHE A 120 -1.61 3.68 -1.91
N ALA A 121 -1.66 2.71 -1.01
CA ALA A 121 -2.83 1.91 -0.68
C ALA A 121 -3.20 2.07 0.80
N PRO A 122 -4.50 2.09 1.17
CA PRO A 122 -4.93 2.18 2.56
C PRO A 122 -4.52 0.94 3.37
N GLY A 123 -4.91 0.91 4.64
CA GLY A 123 -4.72 -0.23 5.50
C GLY A 123 -5.26 -1.54 4.95
N TYR A 124 -4.74 -2.67 5.45
CA TYR A 124 -5.11 -4.00 5.00
C TYR A 124 -5.09 -4.99 6.18
N GLY A 125 -6.18 -5.76 6.36
CA GLY A 125 -6.25 -6.88 7.30
C GLY A 125 -6.67 -6.53 8.72
N MET A 126 -7.32 -5.38 8.99
CA MET A 126 -7.71 -4.98 10.34
C MET A 126 -9.06 -5.57 10.74
N PRO A 127 -9.14 -6.34 11.86
CA PRO A 127 -10.40 -6.90 12.33
C PRO A 127 -11.31 -5.90 13.05
N PHE A 128 -10.77 -4.75 13.43
CA PHE A 128 -11.52 -3.71 14.12
C PHE A 128 -11.52 -2.41 13.32
N VAL A 129 -12.54 -1.63 13.52
CA VAL A 129 -12.67 -0.25 13.05
C VAL A 129 -12.86 0.70 14.24
N ARG A 130 -12.53 1.96 14.03
CA ARG A 130 -12.73 3.01 15.04
C ARG A 130 -13.13 4.31 14.36
N ASP A 131 -14.03 5.04 14.97
CA ASP A 131 -14.32 6.44 14.69
C ASP A 131 -14.57 7.23 15.99
N LEU A 132 -14.64 8.56 15.88
CA LEU A 132 -14.79 9.45 17.04
C LEU A 132 -16.16 9.27 17.73
N ASP A 133 -17.20 8.90 16.99
CA ASP A 133 -18.58 8.82 17.51
C ASP A 133 -18.88 7.50 18.19
N ARG A 134 -18.44 6.37 17.60
CA ARG A 134 -18.81 5.01 18.00
C ARG A 134 -17.67 4.28 18.71
N GLY A 135 -16.46 4.84 18.68
CA GLY A 135 -15.29 4.21 19.27
C GLY A 135 -14.81 2.94 18.54
N ARG A 136 -14.03 2.13 19.24
CA ARG A 136 -13.46 0.86 18.72
C ARG A 136 -14.51 -0.25 18.72
N ARG A 137 -14.67 -0.98 17.62
CA ARG A 137 -15.59 -2.10 17.45
C ARG A 137 -15.09 -3.07 16.38
N TYR A 138 -15.66 -4.26 16.31
CA TYR A 138 -15.41 -5.16 15.19
C TYR A 138 -15.91 -4.54 13.88
N GLY A 139 -15.14 -4.78 12.80
CA GLY A 139 -15.53 -4.35 11.45
C GLY A 139 -16.73 -5.14 10.93
N THR A 140 -17.61 -4.47 10.19
CA THR A 140 -18.77 -5.06 9.50
C THR A 140 -18.69 -4.81 8.00
N MET A 141 -19.57 -5.50 7.22
CA MET A 141 -19.68 -5.22 5.76
C MET A 141 -20.06 -3.75 5.51
N ALA A 142 -20.91 -3.17 6.36
CA ALA A 142 -21.26 -1.74 6.25
C ALA A 142 -20.06 -0.82 6.53
N ASP A 143 -19.20 -1.15 7.51
CA ASP A 143 -17.96 -0.40 7.73
C ASP A 143 -17.00 -0.53 6.54
N LEU A 144 -16.89 -1.72 5.94
CA LEU A 144 -16.07 -1.91 4.75
C LEU A 144 -16.59 -1.07 3.57
N GLU A 145 -17.89 -1.08 3.34
CA GLU A 145 -18.55 -0.27 2.32
C GLU A 145 -18.26 1.23 2.49
N ASP A 146 -18.44 1.75 3.70
CA ASP A 146 -18.14 3.14 4.04
C ASP A 146 -16.67 3.47 3.76
N LEU A 147 -15.75 2.62 4.20
CA LEU A 147 -14.30 2.82 4.02
C LEU A 147 -13.88 2.76 2.54
N VAL A 148 -14.48 1.87 1.74
CA VAL A 148 -14.23 1.80 0.29
C VAL A 148 -14.72 3.06 -0.40
N LYS A 149 -15.93 3.53 -0.06
CA LYS A 149 -16.50 4.77 -0.59
C LYS A 149 -15.66 6.00 -0.23
N ILE A 150 -15.24 6.12 1.03
CA ILE A 150 -14.35 7.19 1.47
C ILE A 150 -13.03 7.11 0.70
N ASN A 151 -12.37 5.94 0.69
CA ASN A 151 -11.10 5.77 -0.01
C ASN A 151 -11.18 6.09 -1.51
N HIS A 152 -12.31 5.78 -2.16
CA HIS A 152 -12.52 6.13 -3.56
C HIS A 152 -12.43 7.64 -3.80
N THR A 153 -12.89 8.46 -2.86
CA THR A 153 -12.86 9.94 -2.95
C THR A 153 -11.53 10.58 -2.55
N LEU A 154 -10.56 9.80 -2.01
CA LEU A 154 -9.28 10.33 -1.58
C LEU A 154 -8.36 10.55 -2.78
N GLU A 155 -7.77 11.74 -2.86
CA GLU A 155 -6.96 12.21 -3.99
C GLU A 155 -5.56 11.59 -4.03
N TRP A 156 -5.02 11.21 -2.85
CA TRP A 156 -3.63 10.80 -2.67
C TRP A 156 -3.44 9.31 -2.44
N THR A 157 -4.51 8.53 -2.31
CA THR A 157 -4.47 7.07 -2.35
C THR A 157 -4.85 6.63 -3.76
N GLN A 158 -3.96 5.92 -4.47
CA GLN A 158 -4.19 5.48 -5.83
C GLN A 158 -4.83 4.09 -5.91
N HIS A 159 -4.81 3.34 -4.81
CA HIS A 159 -5.21 1.94 -4.77
C HIS A 159 -6.34 1.69 -3.76
N SER A 160 -7.23 0.74 -4.06
CA SER A 160 -8.36 0.43 -3.18
C SER A 160 -8.03 -0.60 -2.09
N SER A 161 -6.86 -1.29 -2.17
CA SER A 161 -6.59 -2.45 -1.31
C SER A 161 -7.64 -3.57 -1.56
N LEU A 162 -7.99 -4.37 -0.55
CA LEU A 162 -9.16 -5.25 -0.50
C LEU A 162 -9.71 -5.27 0.92
N VAL A 163 -8.92 -5.73 1.87
CA VAL A 163 -9.32 -5.92 3.26
C VAL A 163 -9.04 -4.63 4.04
N ILE A 164 -9.70 -3.52 3.70
CA ILE A 164 -9.56 -2.27 4.44
C ILE A 164 -9.99 -2.48 5.90
N CYS A 165 -11.04 -3.26 6.13
CA CYS A 165 -11.31 -3.91 7.40
C CYS A 165 -11.85 -5.33 7.14
N GLU A 166 -11.70 -6.22 8.11
CA GLU A 166 -12.24 -7.57 8.09
C GLU A 166 -13.71 -7.54 8.56
N PRO A 167 -14.70 -7.78 7.70
CA PRO A 167 -16.10 -7.89 8.17
C PRO A 167 -16.29 -9.17 8.98
N THR A 168 -16.83 -9.03 10.19
CA THR A 168 -17.04 -10.13 11.14
C THR A 168 -18.50 -10.60 11.19
N ASP A 169 -19.36 -9.92 10.48
CA ASP A 169 -20.80 -10.22 10.36
C ASP A 169 -21.16 -11.10 9.15
N VAL A 170 -20.14 -11.61 8.44
CA VAL A 170 -20.29 -12.52 7.29
C VAL A 170 -19.40 -13.76 7.49
N ALA A 171 -19.87 -14.92 7.04
CA ALA A 171 -19.13 -16.18 7.13
C ALA A 171 -17.73 -16.08 6.51
N VAL A 172 -16.71 -16.51 7.24
CA VAL A 172 -15.27 -16.30 6.91
C VAL A 172 -14.90 -16.88 5.56
N ASN A 173 -15.45 -18.03 5.19
CA ASN A 173 -15.16 -18.70 3.94
C ASN A 173 -15.81 -18.05 2.70
N LYS A 174 -16.81 -17.19 2.89
CA LYS A 174 -17.60 -16.56 1.80
C LYS A 174 -17.35 -15.06 1.67
N ARG A 175 -16.89 -14.40 2.73
CA ARG A 175 -16.80 -12.93 2.80
C ARG A 175 -15.95 -12.28 1.71
N HIS A 176 -14.94 -13.00 1.17
CA HIS A 176 -14.09 -12.49 0.09
C HIS A 176 -14.89 -12.14 -1.18
N LEU A 177 -15.98 -12.89 -1.44
CA LEU A 177 -16.87 -12.65 -2.58
C LEU A 177 -17.60 -11.31 -2.43
N ASP A 178 -18.22 -11.09 -1.26
CA ASP A 178 -18.91 -9.82 -0.97
C ASP A 178 -17.95 -8.64 -0.95
N MET A 179 -16.77 -8.83 -0.35
CA MET A 179 -15.74 -7.77 -0.29
C MET A 179 -15.25 -7.35 -1.68
N LEU A 180 -14.96 -8.31 -2.56
CA LEU A 180 -14.55 -8.03 -3.93
C LEU A 180 -15.66 -7.34 -4.74
N ALA A 181 -16.89 -7.85 -4.66
CA ALA A 181 -18.03 -7.26 -5.34
C ALA A 181 -18.23 -5.80 -4.91
N LEU A 182 -18.17 -5.51 -3.62
CA LEU A 182 -18.28 -4.19 -3.04
C LEU A 182 -17.20 -3.22 -3.57
N HIS A 183 -15.93 -3.68 -3.67
CA HIS A 183 -14.88 -2.88 -4.28
C HIS A 183 -15.15 -2.60 -5.76
N PHE A 184 -15.58 -3.58 -6.53
CA PHE A 184 -15.93 -3.38 -7.93
C PHE A 184 -17.13 -2.44 -8.13
N GLN A 185 -18.11 -2.44 -7.23
CA GLN A 185 -19.29 -1.60 -7.32
C GLN A 185 -19.03 -0.15 -6.88
N HIS A 186 -18.23 0.07 -5.84
CA HIS A 186 -18.07 1.37 -5.21
C HIS A 186 -16.72 2.06 -5.47
N SER A 187 -15.77 1.39 -6.14
CA SER A 187 -14.48 1.98 -6.49
C SER A 187 -14.07 1.61 -7.90
N SER A 188 -13.43 2.56 -8.60
CA SER A 188 -12.72 2.29 -9.84
C SER A 188 -11.19 2.33 -9.67
N LYS A 189 -10.67 2.40 -8.43
CA LYS A 189 -9.24 2.25 -8.17
C LYS A 189 -8.80 0.79 -8.33
N PRO A 190 -7.54 0.52 -8.72
CA PRO A 190 -6.97 -0.83 -8.70
C PRO A 190 -7.10 -1.48 -7.33
N LEU A 191 -7.18 -2.79 -7.26
CA LEU A 191 -7.42 -3.52 -6.01
C LEU A 191 -6.56 -4.80 -5.90
N LEU A 192 -6.49 -5.32 -4.67
CA LEU A 192 -5.94 -6.64 -4.39
C LEU A 192 -7.04 -7.70 -4.46
N GLY A 193 -6.65 -8.95 -4.71
CA GLY A 193 -7.52 -10.12 -4.60
C GLY A 193 -7.31 -10.88 -3.29
N ALA A 194 -8.17 -11.87 -3.05
CA ALA A 194 -8.09 -12.73 -1.88
C ALA A 194 -6.94 -13.75 -2.01
N ILE A 195 -6.33 -14.07 -0.86
CA ILE A 195 -5.11 -14.88 -0.80
C ILE A 195 -5.15 -15.99 0.27
N THR A 196 -6.20 -16.06 1.07
CA THR A 196 -6.22 -16.91 2.27
C THR A 196 -6.53 -18.38 1.99
N ALA A 197 -6.87 -18.72 0.75
CA ALA A 197 -7.02 -20.08 0.26
C ALA A 197 -6.97 -20.10 -1.29
N PRO A 198 -6.53 -21.20 -1.94
CA PRO A 198 -6.43 -21.30 -3.39
C PRO A 198 -7.73 -21.01 -4.13
N GLU A 199 -8.85 -21.55 -3.65
CA GLU A 199 -10.17 -21.32 -4.25
C GLU A 199 -10.60 -19.84 -4.19
N ARG A 200 -10.16 -19.08 -3.16
CA ARG A 200 -10.47 -17.65 -3.05
C ARG A 200 -9.64 -16.83 -4.04
N ALA A 201 -8.42 -17.27 -4.33
CA ALA A 201 -7.60 -16.69 -5.39
C ALA A 201 -8.26 -16.89 -6.77
N LEU A 202 -8.73 -18.10 -7.05
CA LEU A 202 -9.47 -18.43 -8.29
C LEU A 202 -10.77 -17.62 -8.40
N ASP A 203 -11.55 -17.53 -7.32
CA ASP A 203 -12.75 -16.68 -7.29
C ASP A 203 -12.41 -15.21 -7.59
N SER A 204 -11.31 -14.69 -7.04
CA SER A 204 -10.86 -13.31 -7.29
C SER A 204 -10.49 -13.07 -8.75
N ILE A 205 -9.77 -14.02 -9.36
CA ILE A 205 -9.37 -13.96 -10.77
C ILE A 205 -10.62 -14.03 -11.67
N GLU A 206 -11.60 -14.91 -11.34
CA GLU A 206 -12.81 -15.03 -12.13
C GLU A 206 -13.71 -13.79 -12.00
N MET A 207 -13.86 -13.23 -10.81
CA MET A 207 -14.58 -11.96 -10.62
C MET A 207 -13.91 -10.81 -11.40
N ALA A 208 -12.58 -10.76 -11.41
CA ALA A 208 -11.85 -9.81 -12.25
C ALA A 208 -12.09 -10.09 -13.75
N ARG A 209 -12.18 -11.35 -14.17
CA ARG A 209 -12.51 -11.75 -15.56
C ARG A 209 -13.89 -11.25 -15.98
N ILE A 210 -14.87 -11.37 -15.10
CA ILE A 210 -16.24 -10.85 -15.33
C ILE A 210 -16.20 -9.32 -15.50
N VAL A 211 -15.49 -8.63 -14.63
CA VAL A 211 -15.49 -7.15 -14.59
C VAL A 211 -14.66 -6.53 -15.71
N PHE A 212 -13.51 -7.10 -16.05
CA PHE A 212 -12.60 -6.53 -17.05
C PHE A 212 -12.75 -7.13 -18.44
N GLY A 213 -13.37 -8.31 -18.56
CA GLY A 213 -13.38 -9.13 -19.76
C GLY A 213 -12.15 -10.05 -19.86
N ALA A 214 -12.33 -11.21 -20.53
CA ALA A 214 -11.31 -12.23 -20.64
C ALA A 214 -10.02 -11.70 -21.30
N ASP A 215 -10.13 -11.08 -22.46
CA ASP A 215 -8.98 -10.57 -23.23
C ASP A 215 -8.13 -9.60 -22.40
N ARG A 216 -8.79 -8.71 -21.65
CA ARG A 216 -8.08 -7.73 -20.83
C ARG A 216 -7.38 -8.35 -19.62
N LEU A 217 -7.95 -9.39 -19.02
CA LEU A 217 -7.32 -10.13 -17.93
C LEU A 217 -6.11 -10.92 -18.42
N ASP A 218 -6.22 -11.56 -19.60
CA ASP A 218 -5.17 -12.42 -20.14
C ASP A 218 -3.95 -11.61 -20.63
N ASP A 219 -4.16 -10.36 -21.07
CA ASP A 219 -3.12 -9.47 -21.60
C ASP A 219 -2.54 -8.49 -20.57
N HIS A 220 -3.25 -8.24 -19.46
CA HIS A 220 -2.89 -7.18 -18.51
C HIS A 220 -3.00 -7.61 -17.05
N CYS A 221 -2.16 -7.01 -16.20
CA CYS A 221 -2.34 -7.08 -14.76
C CYS A 221 -3.49 -6.16 -14.33
N VAL A 222 -4.60 -6.72 -13.86
CA VAL A 222 -5.80 -5.98 -13.39
C VAL A 222 -6.05 -6.17 -11.90
N ILE A 223 -5.52 -7.25 -11.31
CA ILE A 223 -5.65 -7.57 -9.89
C ILE A 223 -4.29 -8.01 -9.35
N MET A 224 -4.04 -7.81 -8.06
CA MET A 224 -2.79 -8.26 -7.43
C MET A 224 -3.05 -9.04 -6.16
N ALA A 225 -2.07 -9.82 -5.73
CA ALA A 225 -2.07 -10.54 -4.45
C ALA A 225 -0.99 -9.97 -3.51
N ASN A 226 -1.27 -9.90 -2.20
CA ASN A 226 -0.26 -9.60 -1.18
C ASN A 226 0.03 -10.85 -0.37
N ILE A 227 1.10 -11.53 -0.69
CA ILE A 227 1.48 -12.83 -0.14
C ILE A 227 2.35 -12.63 1.10
N ASN A 228 1.92 -13.14 2.25
CA ASN A 228 2.74 -13.24 3.45
C ASN A 228 3.42 -14.61 3.49
N VAL A 229 4.70 -14.63 3.87
CA VAL A 229 5.47 -15.85 4.08
C VAL A 229 5.29 -16.34 5.51
N ASN A 230 5.30 -17.65 5.73
CA ASN A 230 5.24 -18.25 7.05
C ASN A 230 6.63 -18.24 7.70
N SER A 231 7.11 -17.04 8.08
CA SER A 231 8.42 -16.85 8.67
C SER A 231 8.53 -17.53 10.04
N PRO A 232 9.67 -18.20 10.38
CA PRO A 232 10.89 -18.26 9.58
C PRO A 232 10.93 -19.41 8.57
N LEU A 233 11.28 -19.10 7.32
CA LEU A 233 11.74 -20.05 6.30
C LEU A 233 10.72 -21.16 5.93
N VAL A 234 9.42 -20.83 5.88
CA VAL A 234 8.36 -21.77 5.48
C VAL A 234 7.39 -21.12 4.48
N TYR A 235 7.03 -21.88 3.48
CA TYR A 235 5.86 -21.65 2.64
C TYR A 235 4.87 -22.80 2.80
N ASP A 236 3.65 -22.54 3.27
CA ASP A 236 2.61 -23.57 3.23
C ASP A 236 2.01 -23.72 1.83
N GLY A 237 1.42 -24.89 1.58
CA GLY A 237 0.91 -25.24 0.25
C GLY A 237 -0.22 -24.35 -0.23
N ALA A 238 -1.04 -23.80 0.67
CA ALA A 238 -2.10 -22.89 0.27
C ALA A 238 -1.50 -21.58 -0.28
N VAL A 239 -0.42 -21.07 0.35
CA VAL A 239 0.28 -19.86 -0.09
C VAL A 239 0.97 -20.08 -1.43
N THR A 240 1.71 -21.20 -1.61
CA THR A 240 2.39 -21.48 -2.87
C THR A 240 1.41 -21.73 -4.02
N GLU A 241 0.28 -22.37 -3.76
CA GLU A 241 -0.77 -22.55 -4.75
C GLU A 241 -1.43 -21.22 -5.15
N VAL A 242 -1.67 -20.32 -4.22
CA VAL A 242 -2.13 -18.94 -4.51
C VAL A 242 -1.13 -18.23 -5.41
N ILE A 243 0.19 -18.30 -5.10
CA ILE A 243 1.25 -17.72 -5.97
C ILE A 243 1.13 -18.29 -7.39
N ARG A 244 1.00 -19.63 -7.52
CA ARG A 244 0.90 -20.27 -8.83
C ARG A 244 -0.33 -19.83 -9.61
N HIS A 245 -1.50 -19.67 -8.96
CA HIS A 245 -2.72 -19.21 -9.64
C HIS A 245 -2.60 -17.77 -10.18
N TYR A 246 -2.15 -16.84 -9.35
CA TYR A 246 -1.97 -15.44 -9.79
C TYR A 246 -0.87 -15.33 -10.86
N ALA A 247 0.26 -16.04 -10.70
CA ALA A 247 1.34 -16.03 -11.68
C ALA A 247 0.88 -16.60 -13.03
N ALA A 248 0.21 -17.77 -13.04
CA ALA A 248 -0.30 -18.40 -14.24
C ALA A 248 -1.29 -17.49 -15.00
N ALA A 249 -2.11 -16.73 -14.26
CA ALA A 249 -3.02 -15.75 -14.84
C ALA A 249 -2.32 -14.42 -15.25
N GLY A 250 -1.01 -14.27 -15.06
CA GLY A 250 -0.28 -13.05 -15.39
C GLY A 250 -0.59 -11.88 -14.47
N GLN A 251 -1.15 -12.14 -13.28
CA GLN A 251 -1.54 -11.12 -12.34
C GLN A 251 -0.42 -10.82 -11.34
N GLY A 252 -0.42 -9.60 -10.77
CA GLY A 252 0.68 -9.12 -9.95
C GLY A 252 0.72 -9.71 -8.54
N MET A 253 1.92 -9.81 -7.96
CA MET A 253 2.09 -10.26 -6.60
C MET A 253 3.10 -9.42 -5.82
N VAL A 254 2.79 -9.17 -4.56
CA VAL A 254 3.74 -8.70 -3.54
C VAL A 254 4.16 -9.91 -2.73
N ILE A 255 5.42 -10.30 -2.78
CA ILE A 255 5.97 -11.36 -1.92
C ILE A 255 6.56 -10.70 -0.69
N CYS A 256 5.87 -10.83 0.44
CA CYS A 256 6.11 -10.02 1.63
C CYS A 256 6.31 -10.87 2.88
N PRO A 257 7.55 -11.21 3.25
CA PRO A 257 7.83 -11.78 4.56
C PRO A 257 7.36 -10.84 5.67
N PHE A 258 6.54 -11.35 6.59
CA PHE A 258 6.17 -10.65 7.82
C PHE A 258 7.08 -11.15 8.95
N ILE A 259 8.02 -10.29 9.37
CA ILE A 259 9.02 -10.66 10.37
C ILE A 259 8.97 -9.71 11.56
N LEU A 260 8.67 -10.26 12.72
CA LEU A 260 8.90 -9.61 14.01
C LEU A 260 10.29 -9.97 14.50
N GLY A 261 11.23 -9.02 14.42
CA GLY A 261 12.60 -9.20 14.90
C GLY A 261 12.61 -9.58 16.38
N GLY A 262 13.26 -10.69 16.69
CA GLY A 262 13.31 -11.30 18.02
C GLY A 262 12.27 -12.39 18.28
N ALA A 263 11.29 -12.57 17.38
CA ALA A 263 10.30 -13.67 17.48
C ALA A 263 10.26 -14.54 16.23
N MET A 264 10.10 -13.93 15.05
CA MET A 264 9.98 -14.64 13.76
C MET A 264 11.28 -14.57 12.95
N GLY A 265 12.28 -13.91 13.46
CA GLY A 265 13.60 -13.77 12.89
C GLY A 265 14.61 -13.26 13.92
N PRO A 266 15.88 -13.09 13.52
CA PRO A 266 16.91 -12.56 14.41
C PRO A 266 16.53 -11.22 15.02
N VAL A 267 16.98 -10.94 16.24
CA VAL A 267 16.77 -9.65 16.92
C VAL A 267 17.60 -8.52 16.30
N THR A 268 18.64 -8.88 15.54
CA THR A 268 19.52 -7.92 14.87
C THR A 268 19.00 -7.55 13.49
N PRO A 269 18.96 -6.25 13.11
CA PRO A 269 18.42 -5.82 11.82
C PRO A 269 19.06 -6.50 10.62
N ALA A 270 20.39 -6.62 10.58
CA ALA A 270 21.09 -7.26 9.45
C ALA A 270 20.68 -8.73 9.24
N GLY A 271 20.62 -9.51 10.34
CA GLY A 271 20.18 -10.91 10.26
C GLY A 271 18.71 -11.04 9.84
N ALA A 272 17.82 -10.16 10.36
CA ALA A 272 16.43 -10.16 9.99
C ALA A 272 16.22 -9.74 8.51
N VAL A 273 17.01 -8.79 8.00
CA VAL A 273 16.98 -8.39 6.58
C VAL A 273 17.49 -9.54 5.69
N ALA A 274 18.56 -10.23 6.06
CA ALA A 274 19.07 -11.38 5.29
C ALA A 274 18.04 -12.52 5.21
N GLN A 275 17.33 -12.82 6.31
CA GLN A 275 16.22 -13.78 6.30
C GLN A 275 15.06 -13.30 5.41
N ALA A 276 14.62 -12.05 5.58
CA ALA A 276 13.54 -11.50 4.76
C ALA A 276 13.89 -11.54 3.27
N HIS A 277 15.15 -11.25 2.94
CA HIS A 277 15.64 -11.32 1.57
C HIS A 277 15.59 -12.76 1.03
N ALA A 278 16.11 -13.73 1.78
CA ALA A 278 16.07 -15.14 1.41
C ALA A 278 14.62 -15.63 1.16
N GLU A 279 13.70 -15.33 2.07
CA GLU A 279 12.29 -15.72 1.95
C GLU A 279 11.61 -15.06 0.74
N ALA A 280 11.79 -13.74 0.57
CA ALA A 280 11.16 -13.02 -0.54
C ALA A 280 11.67 -13.51 -1.91
N MET A 281 12.97 -13.77 -2.03
CA MET A 281 13.57 -14.26 -3.27
C MET A 281 13.02 -15.61 -3.71
N VAL A 282 12.75 -16.54 -2.78
CA VAL A 282 12.14 -17.85 -3.13
C VAL A 282 10.72 -17.67 -3.68
N GLY A 283 9.87 -16.85 -3.05
CA GLY A 283 8.52 -16.61 -3.57
C GLY A 283 8.50 -15.87 -4.92
N MET A 284 9.43 -14.92 -5.10
CA MET A 284 9.59 -14.24 -6.39
C MET A 284 10.13 -15.22 -7.46
N ALA A 285 11.05 -16.11 -7.11
CA ALA A 285 11.54 -17.14 -8.03
C ALA A 285 10.41 -18.09 -8.43
N LEU A 286 9.56 -18.54 -7.48
CA LEU A 286 8.38 -19.36 -7.80
C LEU A 286 7.47 -18.66 -8.81
N THR A 287 7.22 -17.36 -8.62
CA THR A 287 6.43 -16.56 -9.57
C THR A 287 7.00 -16.64 -11.00
N GLN A 288 8.32 -16.50 -11.14
CA GLN A 288 9.00 -16.53 -12.44
C GLN A 288 9.14 -17.94 -13.03
N LEU A 289 9.21 -18.98 -12.20
CA LEU A 289 9.19 -20.38 -12.67
C LEU A 289 7.82 -20.75 -13.23
N VAL A 290 6.73 -20.26 -12.66
CA VAL A 290 5.37 -20.49 -13.16
C VAL A 290 5.13 -19.74 -14.47
N ARG A 291 5.46 -18.45 -14.49
CA ARG A 291 5.31 -17.61 -15.69
C ARG A 291 6.43 -16.56 -15.75
N PRO A 292 7.44 -16.75 -16.60
CA PRO A 292 8.45 -15.74 -16.81
C PRO A 292 7.85 -14.39 -17.22
N GLY A 293 8.24 -13.31 -16.55
CA GLY A 293 7.69 -11.98 -16.79
C GLY A 293 6.42 -11.65 -16.01
N ALA A 294 5.88 -12.57 -15.18
CA ALA A 294 4.77 -12.25 -14.30
C ALA A 294 5.15 -11.12 -13.32
N PRO A 295 4.27 -10.11 -13.12
CA PRO A 295 4.58 -8.98 -12.25
C PRO A 295 4.81 -9.42 -10.81
N ALA A 296 5.97 -9.08 -10.25
CA ALA A 296 6.34 -9.39 -8.87
C ALA A 296 6.97 -8.18 -8.19
N ILE A 297 6.59 -7.95 -6.94
CA ILE A 297 7.06 -6.84 -6.11
C ILE A 297 7.80 -7.44 -4.91
N TYR A 298 9.02 -7.01 -4.69
CA TYR A 298 9.79 -7.38 -3.49
C TYR A 298 9.16 -6.71 -2.27
N GLY A 299 8.49 -7.49 -1.43
CA GLY A 299 7.79 -7.00 -0.25
C GLY A 299 8.67 -7.01 0.99
N ASN A 300 8.55 -5.97 1.81
CA ASN A 300 9.16 -5.89 3.13
C ASN A 300 8.13 -5.50 4.17
N PHE A 301 7.95 -6.35 5.19
CA PHE A 301 7.17 -6.07 6.40
C PHE A 301 7.97 -6.51 7.64
N LEU A 302 9.21 -6.03 7.71
CA LEU A 302 10.04 -6.25 8.88
C LEU A 302 9.80 -5.13 9.90
N THR A 303 9.47 -5.53 11.12
CA THR A 303 9.39 -4.63 12.28
C THR A 303 9.98 -5.33 13.50
N THR A 304 9.99 -4.64 14.63
CA THR A 304 10.52 -5.18 15.87
C THR A 304 9.40 -5.48 16.87
N MET A 305 9.76 -6.16 17.93
CA MET A 305 8.88 -6.46 19.05
C MET A 305 9.40 -5.74 20.31
N SER A 306 8.48 -5.16 21.06
CA SER A 306 8.82 -4.70 22.40
C SER A 306 9.22 -5.91 23.26
N LEU A 307 10.49 -5.99 23.63
CA LEU A 307 11.00 -7.08 24.49
C LEU A 307 10.41 -7.05 25.91
N ARG A 308 9.67 -5.98 26.25
CA ARG A 308 8.98 -5.84 27.56
C ARG A 308 7.55 -6.36 27.52
N SER A 309 6.81 -6.09 26.44
CA SER A 309 5.38 -6.41 26.32
C SER A 309 5.08 -7.55 25.36
N GLY A 310 6.02 -7.93 24.50
CA GLY A 310 5.81 -8.87 23.40
C GLY A 310 4.97 -8.30 22.22
N ALA A 311 4.55 -7.04 22.29
CA ALA A 311 3.74 -6.43 21.24
C ALA A 311 4.62 -5.92 20.08
N PRO A 312 4.13 -5.97 18.83
CA PRO A 312 4.79 -5.34 17.68
C PRO A 312 5.00 -3.84 17.91
N THR A 313 6.15 -3.32 17.50
CA THR A 313 6.48 -1.89 17.54
C THR A 313 6.57 -1.33 16.12
N PHE A 314 6.13 -0.10 15.91
CA PHE A 314 6.13 0.56 14.62
C PHE A 314 6.70 1.97 14.73
N GLY A 315 7.18 2.53 13.60
CA GLY A 315 7.84 3.83 13.58
C GLY A 315 9.20 3.84 14.29
N THR A 316 9.82 2.66 14.47
CA THR A 316 11.12 2.50 15.14
C THR A 316 12.28 2.61 14.14
N PRO A 317 13.49 2.99 14.60
CA PRO A 317 14.67 3.10 13.74
C PRO A 317 15.03 1.80 13.02
N GLU A 318 14.86 0.65 13.66
CA GLU A 318 15.24 -0.66 13.12
C GLU A 318 14.41 -1.03 11.88
N ALA A 319 13.10 -0.76 11.92
CA ALA A 319 12.24 -0.93 10.76
C ALA A 319 12.66 0.02 9.61
N GLY A 320 13.07 1.25 9.95
CA GLY A 320 13.61 2.20 8.98
C GLY A 320 14.90 1.72 8.31
N LEU A 321 15.84 1.17 9.08
CA LEU A 321 17.07 0.56 8.55
C LEU A 321 16.74 -0.58 7.56
N ALA A 322 15.77 -1.42 7.90
CA ALA A 322 15.32 -2.48 7.00
C ALA A 322 14.71 -1.95 5.70
N TYR A 323 13.94 -0.84 5.75
CA TYR A 323 13.39 -0.23 4.54
C TYR A 323 14.49 0.26 3.59
N PHE A 324 15.53 0.92 4.11
CA PHE A 324 16.66 1.38 3.30
C PHE A 324 17.41 0.21 2.67
N ALA A 325 17.78 -0.81 3.46
CA ALA A 325 18.50 -1.97 2.97
C ALA A 325 17.70 -2.73 1.88
N VAL A 326 16.41 -3.01 2.13
CA VAL A 326 15.55 -3.70 1.15
C VAL A 326 15.29 -2.85 -0.10
N GLY A 327 15.15 -1.52 0.07
CA GLY A 327 15.04 -0.60 -1.06
C GLY A 327 16.27 -0.62 -1.97
N GLN A 328 17.48 -0.68 -1.39
CA GLN A 328 18.71 -0.81 -2.16
C GLN A 328 18.83 -2.18 -2.84
N LEU A 329 18.52 -3.28 -2.12
CA LEU A 329 18.50 -4.64 -2.70
C LEU A 329 17.52 -4.73 -3.88
N ALA A 330 16.32 -4.18 -3.75
CA ALA A 330 15.34 -4.18 -4.84
C ALA A 330 15.82 -3.42 -6.08
N ARG A 331 16.45 -2.24 -5.89
CA ARG A 331 17.04 -1.49 -7.00
C ARG A 331 18.19 -2.24 -7.67
N ARG A 332 19.04 -2.92 -6.88
CA ARG A 332 20.12 -3.79 -7.39
C ARG A 332 19.57 -4.96 -8.21
N LEU A 333 18.46 -5.56 -7.79
CA LEU A 333 17.77 -6.63 -8.51
C LEU A 333 16.97 -6.13 -9.73
N GLY A 334 16.72 -4.81 -9.81
CA GLY A 334 15.90 -4.23 -10.87
C GLY A 334 14.42 -4.58 -10.76
N VAL A 335 13.89 -4.71 -9.54
CA VAL A 335 12.48 -5.05 -9.28
C VAL A 335 11.77 -3.99 -8.45
N PRO A 336 10.43 -3.85 -8.54
CA PRO A 336 9.68 -2.96 -7.66
C PRO A 336 9.78 -3.40 -6.20
N VAL A 337 9.70 -2.42 -5.28
CA VAL A 337 9.72 -2.68 -3.85
C VAL A 337 8.47 -2.20 -3.15
N ARG A 338 7.97 -3.00 -2.21
CA ARG A 338 6.88 -2.65 -1.29
C ARG A 338 7.43 -2.41 0.11
N CYS A 339 7.05 -1.28 0.70
CA CYS A 339 7.22 -1.01 2.13
C CYS A 339 5.87 -0.68 2.78
N GLY A 340 5.85 -0.64 4.12
CA GLY A 340 4.72 -0.11 4.87
C GLY A 340 4.71 1.41 4.87
N GLY A 341 3.54 1.99 5.11
CA GLY A 341 3.31 3.44 5.10
C GLY A 341 3.15 4.02 6.50
N SER A 342 1.94 4.43 6.83
CA SER A 342 1.62 5.19 8.05
C SER A 342 1.43 4.29 9.28
N PHE A 343 2.41 3.45 9.59
CA PHE A 343 2.37 2.53 10.72
C PHE A 343 2.43 3.24 12.08
N THR A 344 1.69 2.72 13.05
CA THR A 344 1.76 3.16 14.45
C THR A 344 1.27 2.09 15.40
N SER A 345 1.82 2.07 16.62
CA SER A 345 1.34 1.30 17.77
C SER A 345 0.29 2.05 18.61
N SER A 346 0.06 3.33 18.33
CA SER A 346 -0.94 4.13 19.05
C SER A 346 -2.36 3.60 18.87
N LYS A 347 -3.20 3.80 19.88
CA LYS A 347 -4.61 3.40 19.93
C LYS A 347 -5.55 4.53 19.47
N LEU A 348 -5.00 5.71 19.28
CA LEU A 348 -5.72 6.93 18.89
C LEU A 348 -4.92 7.65 17.79
N PRO A 349 -5.58 8.44 16.93
CA PRO A 349 -4.91 9.35 16.02
C PRO A 349 -4.39 10.59 16.76
N ASP A 350 -3.37 10.37 17.60
CA ASP A 350 -2.73 11.35 18.50
C ASP A 350 -1.31 11.71 18.05
N ALA A 351 -0.56 12.37 18.93
CA ALA A 351 0.81 12.78 18.65
C ALA A 351 1.74 11.58 18.40
N GLN A 352 1.56 10.45 19.13
CA GLN A 352 2.32 9.23 18.89
C GLN A 352 2.00 8.68 17.50
N ALA A 353 0.72 8.57 17.15
CA ALA A 353 0.31 8.10 15.83
C ALA A 353 0.88 8.97 14.70
N ALA A 354 0.86 10.29 14.87
CA ALA A 354 1.39 11.22 13.89
C ALA A 354 2.90 11.06 13.69
N GLN A 355 3.67 10.94 14.79
CA GLN A 355 5.11 10.78 14.77
C GLN A 355 5.54 9.44 14.15
N GLU A 356 4.99 8.32 14.63
CA GLU A 356 5.34 6.98 14.16
C GLU A 356 4.96 6.80 12.69
N SER A 357 3.78 7.26 12.28
CA SER A 357 3.34 7.23 10.89
C SER A 357 4.20 8.09 9.97
N ALA A 358 4.60 9.29 10.40
CA ALA A 358 5.48 10.14 9.62
C ALA A 358 6.87 9.49 9.46
N ALA A 359 7.45 8.96 10.55
CA ALA A 359 8.74 8.28 10.52
C ALA A 359 8.71 7.09 9.55
N SER A 360 7.70 6.23 9.62
CA SER A 360 7.56 5.06 8.72
C SER A 360 7.39 5.49 7.26
N LEU A 361 6.48 6.42 6.99
CA LEU A 361 6.17 6.85 5.62
C LEU A 361 7.37 7.55 4.95
N TYR A 362 7.99 8.52 5.64
CA TYR A 362 9.14 9.23 5.04
C TYR A 362 10.33 8.30 4.83
N THR A 363 10.57 7.35 5.72
CA THR A 363 11.61 6.34 5.53
C THR A 363 11.32 5.46 4.32
N ALA A 364 10.09 4.96 4.17
CA ALA A 364 9.68 4.19 3.00
C ALA A 364 9.87 4.99 1.70
N MET A 365 9.52 6.28 1.73
CA MET A 365 9.73 7.14 0.56
C MET A 365 11.20 7.35 0.25
N MET A 366 12.04 7.64 1.24
CA MET A 366 13.48 7.81 1.02
C MET A 366 14.14 6.50 0.55
N ALA A 367 13.68 5.35 1.02
CA ALA A 367 14.11 4.03 0.56
C ALA A 367 13.72 3.72 -0.89
N GLY A 368 12.76 4.46 -1.47
CA GLY A 368 12.32 4.29 -2.84
C GLY A 368 11.17 3.31 -3.05
N ALA A 369 10.28 3.16 -2.06
CA ALA A 369 9.12 2.28 -2.17
C ALA A 369 8.23 2.63 -3.38
N ASN A 370 7.91 1.62 -4.19
CA ASN A 370 7.04 1.72 -5.35
C ASN A 370 5.58 1.40 -5.02
N PHE A 371 5.35 0.52 -4.06
CA PHE A 371 4.03 0.20 -3.54
C PHE A 371 4.04 0.34 -2.02
N VAL A 372 3.24 1.26 -1.49
CA VAL A 372 3.16 1.56 -0.07
C VAL A 372 1.81 1.11 0.44
N LEU A 373 1.76 -0.12 0.95
CA LEU A 373 0.58 -0.65 1.61
C LEU A 373 0.50 -0.11 3.05
N HIS A 374 -0.69 0.01 3.59
CA HIS A 374 -0.94 0.62 4.90
C HIS A 374 -0.54 2.11 4.96
N ALA A 375 -0.69 2.83 3.84
CA ALA A 375 -0.35 4.24 3.76
C ALA A 375 -1.32 5.15 4.53
N ALA A 376 -2.53 4.67 4.87
CA ALA A 376 -3.53 5.44 5.58
C ALA A 376 -4.41 4.58 6.48
N GLY A 377 -4.84 5.11 7.63
CA GLY A 377 -5.85 4.57 8.52
C GLY A 377 -5.39 3.58 9.60
N TRP A 378 -4.10 3.23 9.64
CA TRP A 378 -3.54 2.20 10.53
C TRP A 378 -3.41 2.66 11.99
N LEU A 379 -3.99 1.88 12.95
CA LEU A 379 -3.80 2.02 14.39
C LEU A 379 -3.56 0.66 15.08
N GLU A 380 -3.19 0.70 16.35
CA GLU A 380 -2.98 -0.48 17.24
C GLU A 380 -2.07 -1.57 16.67
N GLY A 381 -1.02 -1.18 15.95
CA GLY A 381 -0.13 -2.19 15.37
C GLY A 381 -0.79 -3.06 14.29
N GLY A 382 -1.84 -2.56 13.63
CA GLY A 382 -2.55 -3.23 12.54
C GLY A 382 -3.86 -3.90 12.94
N LEU A 383 -4.31 -3.68 14.15
CA LEU A 383 -5.59 -4.24 14.59
C LEU A 383 -6.78 -3.35 14.23
N VAL A 384 -6.58 -2.06 14.08
CA VAL A 384 -7.68 -1.09 13.92
C VAL A 384 -7.50 -0.24 12.66
N MET A 385 -8.57 -0.15 11.88
CA MET A 385 -8.76 0.86 10.83
C MET A 385 -9.56 2.03 11.41
N ASP A 386 -8.96 3.23 11.38
CA ASP A 386 -9.58 4.43 11.96
C ASP A 386 -10.03 5.38 10.86
N TYR A 387 -11.29 5.80 10.90
CA TYR A 387 -11.91 6.66 9.89
C TYR A 387 -11.29 8.05 9.82
N GLU A 388 -11.03 8.68 10.98
CA GLU A 388 -10.38 9.98 11.03
C GLU A 388 -8.95 9.89 10.53
N LYS A 389 -8.21 8.82 10.96
CA LYS A 389 -6.82 8.64 10.53
C LYS A 389 -6.72 8.38 9.03
N LEU A 390 -7.70 7.71 8.41
CA LEU A 390 -7.72 7.48 6.97
C LEU A 390 -7.62 8.80 6.19
N VAL A 391 -8.41 9.81 6.57
CA VAL A 391 -8.40 11.11 5.89
C VAL A 391 -7.25 12.01 6.33
N LEU A 392 -6.83 11.94 7.61
CA LEU A 392 -5.63 12.64 8.10
C LEU A 392 -4.35 12.16 7.42
N ASP A 393 -4.21 10.85 7.26
CA ASP A 393 -3.07 10.27 6.55
C ASP A 393 -3.10 10.63 5.05
N ASN A 394 -4.28 10.65 4.42
CA ASN A 394 -4.40 11.09 3.03
C ASN A 394 -3.83 12.50 2.83
N ASP A 395 -4.07 13.44 3.74
CA ASP A 395 -3.48 14.77 3.68
C ASP A 395 -1.94 14.72 3.80
N ARG A 396 -1.40 13.87 4.70
CA ARG A 396 0.04 13.60 4.80
C ARG A 396 0.62 13.01 3.52
N LEU A 397 -0.12 12.11 2.84
CA LEU A 397 0.29 11.58 1.54
C LEU A 397 0.40 12.70 0.49
N GLY A 398 -0.50 13.68 0.53
CA GLY A 398 -0.43 14.86 -0.33
C GLY A 398 0.84 15.70 -0.09
N MET A 399 1.18 15.98 1.18
CA MET A 399 2.44 16.64 1.54
C MET A 399 3.65 15.85 1.04
N THR A 400 3.63 14.52 1.24
CA THR A 400 4.70 13.61 0.80
C THR A 400 4.85 13.62 -0.71
N HIS A 401 3.74 13.55 -1.42
CA HIS A 401 3.70 13.63 -2.88
C HIS A 401 4.31 14.94 -3.39
N HIS A 402 3.96 16.06 -2.74
CA HIS A 402 4.50 17.37 -3.09
C HIS A 402 6.02 17.46 -2.85
N LEU A 403 6.51 16.91 -1.72
CA LEU A 403 7.93 16.81 -1.42
C LEU A 403 8.69 15.99 -2.48
N LEU A 404 8.16 14.84 -2.88
CA LEU A 404 8.82 13.93 -3.80
C LEU A 404 8.87 14.43 -5.25
N ARG A 405 8.03 15.38 -5.62
CA ARG A 405 8.11 16.12 -6.90
C ARG A 405 9.36 16.98 -7.02
N GLY A 406 10.04 17.26 -5.91
CA GLY A 406 11.22 18.12 -5.89
C GLY A 406 10.89 19.59 -6.11
N MET A 407 11.92 20.37 -6.43
CA MET A 407 11.86 21.83 -6.58
C MET A 407 11.87 22.18 -8.08
N ALA A 408 10.97 23.09 -8.50
CA ALA A 408 11.04 23.68 -9.83
C ALA A 408 12.26 24.60 -9.95
N LEU A 409 12.90 24.63 -11.12
CA LEU A 409 14.11 25.40 -11.39
C LEU A 409 13.96 26.20 -12.72
N ASP A 410 12.76 26.69 -12.99
CA ASP A 410 12.46 27.52 -14.14
C ASP A 410 12.51 29.03 -13.80
N ASP A 411 12.33 29.89 -14.79
CA ASP A 411 12.37 31.34 -14.62
C ASP A 411 11.30 31.87 -13.65
N ASN A 412 10.12 31.25 -13.63
CA ASN A 412 9.07 31.60 -12.67
C ASN A 412 9.50 31.24 -11.23
N ALA A 413 10.10 30.05 -11.04
CA ALA A 413 10.58 29.62 -9.72
C ALA A 413 11.70 30.51 -9.18
N PHE A 414 12.60 31.01 -10.03
CA PHE A 414 13.67 31.93 -9.64
C PHE A 414 13.21 33.38 -9.44
N ALA A 415 12.04 33.77 -9.96
CA ALA A 415 11.39 35.06 -9.68
C ALA A 415 12.23 36.34 -9.88
N MET A 416 13.18 36.36 -10.82
CA MET A 416 14.08 37.52 -11.01
C MET A 416 13.33 38.80 -11.29
N GLY A 417 12.21 38.78 -12.03
CA GLY A 417 11.35 39.92 -12.22
C GLY A 417 10.76 40.49 -10.92
N GLY A 418 10.40 39.58 -9.99
CA GLY A 418 9.94 39.97 -8.65
C GLY A 418 11.03 40.64 -7.80
N PHE A 419 12.29 40.19 -7.90
CA PHE A 419 13.41 40.85 -7.20
C PHE A 419 13.64 42.24 -7.75
N HIS A 420 13.55 42.48 -9.06
CA HIS A 420 13.65 43.81 -9.66
C HIS A 420 12.48 44.70 -9.25
N GLU A 421 11.25 44.19 -9.16
CA GLU A 421 10.06 44.91 -8.74
C GLU A 421 10.16 45.36 -7.28
N VAL A 422 10.57 44.44 -6.39
CA VAL A 422 10.55 44.67 -4.94
C VAL A 422 11.78 45.48 -4.44
N GLY A 423 12.95 45.16 -4.96
CA GLY A 423 14.21 45.76 -4.52
C GLY A 423 14.62 45.40 -3.08
N PRO A 424 15.81 45.87 -2.64
CA PRO A 424 16.30 45.60 -1.28
C PRO A 424 15.44 46.24 -0.19
N GLY A 425 15.15 45.48 0.89
CA GLY A 425 14.48 45.97 2.10
C GLY A 425 12.98 46.13 2.03
N SER A 426 12.34 45.78 0.94
CA SER A 426 10.87 45.75 0.79
C SER A 426 10.29 44.32 0.95
N HIS A 427 9.05 44.08 0.56
CA HIS A 427 8.37 42.78 0.73
C HIS A 427 7.66 42.32 -0.54
N PHE A 428 7.55 40.98 -0.73
CA PHE A 428 6.96 40.37 -1.91
C PHE A 428 5.42 40.26 -1.87
N LEU A 429 4.74 40.58 -0.77
CA LEU A 429 3.29 40.34 -0.61
C LEU A 429 2.42 40.95 -1.72
N GLY A 430 2.82 42.08 -2.27
CA GLY A 430 2.09 42.76 -3.36
C GLY A 430 2.73 42.62 -4.73
N SER A 431 3.79 41.85 -4.89
CA SER A 431 4.47 41.70 -6.17
C SER A 431 3.62 40.92 -7.19
N ALA A 432 3.85 41.22 -8.47
CA ALA A 432 3.19 40.52 -9.56
C ALA A 432 3.47 39.00 -9.51
N HIS A 433 4.69 38.60 -9.13
CA HIS A 433 5.07 37.21 -8.95
C HIS A 433 4.24 36.52 -7.86
N THR A 434 4.10 37.12 -6.67
CA THR A 434 3.29 36.56 -5.57
C THR A 434 1.83 36.45 -5.99
N LEU A 435 1.26 37.48 -6.66
CA LEU A 435 -0.13 37.48 -7.13
C LEU A 435 -0.39 36.40 -8.17
N ALA A 436 0.60 36.08 -9.01
CA ALA A 436 0.47 35.04 -10.03
C ALA A 436 0.56 33.62 -9.44
N ASN A 437 1.25 33.43 -8.31
CA ASN A 437 1.61 32.12 -7.77
C ASN A 437 0.94 31.75 -6.43
N TYR A 438 0.33 32.69 -5.69
CA TYR A 438 -0.10 32.46 -4.30
C TYR A 438 -1.10 31.32 -4.11
N GLU A 439 -1.88 30.94 -5.14
CA GLU A 439 -2.84 29.85 -5.08
C GLU A 439 -2.20 28.46 -5.33
N THR A 440 -0.99 28.42 -5.90
CA THR A 440 -0.37 27.18 -6.38
C THR A 440 1.05 26.93 -5.86
N ALA A 441 1.69 27.94 -5.27
CA ALA A 441 3.08 27.86 -4.84
C ALA A 441 3.33 26.88 -3.70
N TYR A 442 2.36 26.71 -2.81
CA TYR A 442 2.47 25.89 -1.61
C TYR A 442 1.40 24.82 -1.57
N TYR A 443 1.74 23.67 -0.96
CA TYR A 443 0.75 22.69 -0.57
C TYR A 443 -0.13 23.26 0.55
N GLU A 444 -1.43 23.29 0.36
CA GLU A 444 -2.38 23.70 1.38
C GLU A 444 -2.95 22.45 2.09
N ALA A 445 -2.51 22.21 3.32
CA ALA A 445 -2.98 21.08 4.12
C ALA A 445 -4.47 21.22 4.45
N THR A 446 -5.20 20.12 4.28
CA THR A 446 -6.65 20.08 4.58
C THR A 446 -6.93 20.15 6.07
N PHE A 447 -6.12 19.45 6.86
CA PHE A 447 -6.29 19.31 8.30
C PHE A 447 -5.23 20.08 9.11
N GLY A 448 -4.21 20.63 8.46
CA GLY A 448 -3.30 21.59 9.07
C GLY A 448 -4.01 22.92 9.33
N ASP A 449 -3.87 23.47 10.53
CA ASP A 449 -4.41 24.77 10.88
C ASP A 449 -3.26 25.75 11.14
N SER A 450 -3.20 26.81 10.33
CA SER A 450 -2.23 27.89 10.43
C SER A 450 -2.90 29.23 10.73
N ALA A 451 -4.15 29.23 11.18
CA ALA A 451 -4.89 30.42 11.58
C ALA A 451 -4.29 31.04 12.87
N SER A 452 -4.61 32.30 13.14
CA SER A 452 -4.31 32.88 14.45
C SER A 452 -5.16 32.22 15.54
N TRP A 453 -4.72 32.29 16.79
CA TRP A 453 -5.48 31.78 17.94
C TRP A 453 -6.91 32.33 17.96
N GLU A 454 -7.08 33.64 17.73
CA GLU A 454 -8.37 34.31 17.74
C GLU A 454 -9.28 33.77 16.63
N GLN A 455 -8.75 33.56 15.45
CA GLN A 455 -9.51 33.03 14.33
C GLN A 455 -9.90 31.56 14.59
N TRP A 456 -8.97 30.73 15.07
CA TRP A 456 -9.24 29.33 15.42
C TRP A 456 -10.30 29.21 16.51
N SER A 457 -10.22 30.10 17.55
CA SER A 457 -11.22 30.15 18.63
C SER A 457 -12.60 30.58 18.12
N GLU A 458 -12.66 31.60 17.22
CA GLU A 458 -13.92 32.00 16.58
C GLU A 458 -14.53 30.91 15.68
N GLU A 459 -13.69 30.03 15.09
CA GLU A 459 -14.09 28.93 14.25
C GLU A 459 -14.49 27.66 15.05
N GLY A 460 -14.44 27.69 16.38
CA GLY A 460 -14.98 26.68 17.27
C GLY A 460 -13.95 25.75 17.93
N GLU A 461 -12.67 26.12 17.92
CA GLU A 461 -11.56 25.42 18.62
C GLU A 461 -11.44 23.93 18.26
N LEU A 462 -11.76 23.58 17.00
CA LEU A 462 -11.78 22.18 16.56
C LEU A 462 -10.36 21.62 16.43
N ASP A 463 -10.09 20.47 17.04
CA ASP A 463 -8.87 19.70 16.81
C ASP A 463 -8.90 19.01 15.44
N ALA A 464 -7.75 18.46 15.01
CA ALA A 464 -7.61 17.82 13.70
C ALA A 464 -8.54 16.59 13.55
N ARG A 465 -8.82 15.85 14.63
CA ARG A 465 -9.71 14.68 14.59
C ARG A 465 -11.15 15.09 14.37
N GLN A 466 -11.61 16.16 15.03
CA GLN A 466 -12.96 16.69 14.86
C GLN A 466 -13.17 17.21 13.43
N ARG A 467 -12.14 17.88 12.85
CA ARG A 467 -12.19 18.28 11.44
C ARG A 467 -12.22 17.08 10.50
N ALA A 468 -11.43 16.04 10.77
CA ALA A 468 -11.39 14.79 10.02
C ALA A 468 -12.72 14.02 10.09
N ASN A 469 -13.36 13.99 11.28
CA ASN A 469 -14.68 13.37 11.47
C ASN A 469 -15.75 14.04 10.59
N ALA A 470 -15.76 15.36 10.53
CA ALA A 470 -16.69 16.09 9.66
C ALA A 470 -16.39 15.85 8.17
N ASP A 471 -15.09 15.73 7.78
CA ASP A 471 -14.67 15.53 6.39
C ASP A 471 -15.06 14.14 5.87
N TRP A 472 -14.73 13.04 6.59
CA TRP A 472 -15.08 11.72 6.10
C TRP A 472 -16.58 11.49 5.99
N LYS A 473 -17.38 12.07 6.91
CA LYS A 473 -18.85 12.04 6.82
C LYS A 473 -19.36 12.79 5.59
N ALA A 474 -18.77 13.94 5.28
CA ALA A 474 -19.13 14.69 4.11
C ALA A 474 -18.73 13.96 2.80
N ARG A 475 -17.56 13.31 2.77
CA ARG A 475 -17.12 12.47 1.64
C ARG A 475 -18.08 11.31 1.41
N LEU A 476 -18.45 10.61 2.47
CA LEU A 476 -19.38 9.48 2.40
C LEU A 476 -20.77 9.91 1.90
N ALA A 477 -21.30 11.03 2.42
CA ALA A 477 -22.59 11.56 2.03
C ALA A 477 -22.66 12.05 0.57
N ASN A 478 -21.51 12.43 -0.01
CA ASN A 478 -21.40 12.92 -1.39
C ASN A 478 -20.76 11.89 -2.33
N HIS A 479 -20.55 10.65 -1.87
CA HIS A 479 -19.98 9.62 -2.73
C HIS A 479 -20.95 9.22 -3.84
N GLU A 480 -20.46 9.22 -5.08
CA GLU A 480 -21.13 8.64 -6.23
C GLU A 480 -20.35 7.39 -6.67
N SER A 481 -21.03 6.26 -6.74
CA SER A 481 -20.40 5.01 -7.20
C SER A 481 -19.98 5.15 -8.66
N PRO A 482 -18.76 4.77 -9.04
CA PRO A 482 -18.34 4.82 -10.43
C PRO A 482 -19.18 3.85 -11.28
N PRO A 483 -19.53 4.21 -12.51
CA PRO A 483 -20.42 3.41 -13.34
C PRO A 483 -19.84 1.99 -13.55
N LEU A 484 -20.68 0.99 -13.38
CA LEU A 484 -20.45 -0.41 -13.76
C LEU A 484 -21.56 -0.76 -14.78
N PRO A 485 -21.24 -1.33 -15.95
CA PRO A 485 -22.26 -1.76 -16.90
C PRO A 485 -23.26 -2.73 -16.25
N ALA A 486 -24.54 -2.57 -16.53
CA ALA A 486 -25.59 -3.34 -15.85
C ALA A 486 -25.48 -4.85 -16.07
N ASP A 487 -25.06 -5.28 -17.25
CA ASP A 487 -24.80 -6.67 -17.59
C ASP A 487 -23.61 -7.26 -16.83
N VAL A 488 -22.58 -6.42 -16.57
CA VAL A 488 -21.41 -6.82 -15.77
C VAL A 488 -21.77 -6.93 -14.28
N ASP A 489 -22.55 -5.99 -13.75
CA ASP A 489 -23.01 -6.02 -12.35
C ASP A 489 -23.94 -7.20 -12.09
N GLU A 490 -24.84 -7.52 -13.03
CA GLU A 490 -25.73 -8.70 -12.98
C GLU A 490 -24.89 -9.99 -13.01
N ALA A 491 -23.94 -10.12 -13.92
CA ALA A 491 -23.06 -11.30 -14.01
C ALA A 491 -22.18 -11.48 -12.76
N LEU A 492 -21.67 -10.38 -12.20
CA LEU A 492 -20.91 -10.40 -10.96
C LEU A 492 -21.77 -10.85 -9.78
N THR A 493 -22.98 -10.33 -9.66
CA THR A 493 -23.94 -10.69 -8.60
C THR A 493 -24.34 -12.16 -8.71
N GLU A 494 -24.68 -12.64 -9.92
CA GLU A 494 -25.02 -14.05 -10.16
C GLU A 494 -23.84 -14.98 -9.79
N PHE A 495 -22.61 -14.60 -10.14
CA PHE A 495 -21.43 -15.36 -9.75
C PHE A 495 -21.29 -15.47 -8.23
N VAL A 496 -21.40 -14.33 -7.51
CA VAL A 496 -21.30 -14.28 -6.05
C VAL A 496 -22.37 -15.16 -5.40
N GLU A 497 -23.64 -15.02 -5.81
CA GLU A 497 -24.75 -15.81 -5.25
C GLU A 497 -24.56 -17.33 -5.50
N ARG A 498 -24.19 -17.71 -6.71
CA ARG A 498 -23.94 -19.11 -7.08
C ARG A 498 -22.79 -19.70 -6.26
N ARG A 499 -21.67 -18.96 -6.11
CA ARG A 499 -20.51 -19.40 -5.32
C ARG A 499 -20.86 -19.54 -3.84
N LYS A 500 -21.58 -18.59 -3.27
CA LYS A 500 -22.03 -18.64 -1.86
C LYS A 500 -22.98 -19.80 -1.61
N ALA A 501 -23.86 -20.10 -2.55
CA ALA A 501 -24.78 -21.24 -2.46
C ALA A 501 -24.08 -22.61 -2.54
N SER A 502 -22.88 -22.66 -3.12
CA SER A 502 -22.10 -23.91 -3.25
C SER A 502 -21.30 -24.28 -2.00
N MET A 503 -21.31 -23.46 -0.96
CA MET A 503 -20.53 -23.64 0.26
C MET A 503 -21.42 -23.53 1.49
N ASP A 504 -21.18 -24.35 2.51
CA ASP A 504 -21.75 -24.16 3.84
C ASP A 504 -21.08 -22.97 4.54
N ASP A 505 -21.75 -22.34 5.52
CA ASP A 505 -21.19 -21.25 6.29
C ASP A 505 -20.12 -21.77 7.27
N ALA A 506 -18.92 -21.14 7.24
CA ALA A 506 -17.89 -21.33 8.23
C ALA A 506 -17.56 -19.99 8.89
N TRP A 507 -17.58 -19.95 10.21
CA TRP A 507 -17.41 -18.73 11.00
C TRP A 507 -16.04 -18.64 11.68
N TYR A 508 -15.22 -19.70 11.63
CA TYR A 508 -13.86 -19.80 12.21
C TYR A 508 -13.04 -20.85 11.48
#